data_b54862d47a9e1b88d1c2ad20cd4328a2
#
_entry.id   b54862d47a9e1b88d1c2ad20cd4328a2
#
_cell.length_a   1.000
_cell.length_b   1.000
_cell.length_c   1.000
_cell.angle_alpha   90.00
_cell.angle_beta   90.00
_cell.angle_gamma   90.00
#
_symmetry.space_group_name_H-M   'P 1'
#
loop_
_entity.id
_entity.type
_entity.pdbx_description
1 polymer ?
#
loop_
_entity_poly.entity_id
_entity_poly.type
_entity_poly.pdbx_seq_one_letter_code
_entity_poly.pdbx_strand_id
1 'polypeptide(L)'
;RDTALLAGDILQSMAFEILGSRLFDEQGQGTDAAIVLKQMQILATASSKMVCGQVLDLQAEGKQVDQAELENIHRNKTGALIQAAIMMGAVTIFAGTDQAIPKLRQFGQSIGLAFQVQDDILDITASTETLGKTAGKDEQVQKSTYPALMGLEKAQAYAQTLHDQAFEALGYFGDGARELVAIAQFLLARKS
;
A
#
# COMPACT_ATOMS: atom_id res chain seq x y z
N ARG A 1 22.65 5.88 1.37
CA ARG A 1 21.68 5.90 0.24
C ARG A 1 21.81 4.63 -0.60
N ASP A 2 23.00 4.29 -1.07
CA ASP A 2 23.25 3.17 -1.97
C ASP A 2 22.91 1.81 -1.35
N THR A 3 23.26 1.60 -0.07
CA THR A 3 22.92 0.38 0.67
C THR A 3 21.40 0.15 0.76
N ALA A 4 20.61 1.21 0.96
CA ALA A 4 19.15 1.08 1.05
C ALA A 4 18.53 0.74 -0.33
N LEU A 5 19.07 1.29 -1.42
CA LEU A 5 18.65 0.95 -2.78
C LEU A 5 18.93 -0.53 -3.07
N LEU A 6 20.17 -0.97 -2.83
CA LEU A 6 20.57 -2.36 -3.02
C LEU A 6 19.77 -3.35 -2.13
N ALA A 7 19.40 -2.93 -0.90
CA ALA A 7 18.53 -3.72 -0.05
C ALA A 7 17.13 -3.88 -0.66
N GLY A 8 16.59 -2.84 -1.29
CA GLY A 8 15.33 -2.92 -2.04
C GLY A 8 15.41 -3.88 -3.23
N ASP A 9 16.48 -3.79 -4.01
CA ASP A 9 16.71 -4.66 -5.19
C ASP A 9 16.80 -6.13 -4.80
N ILE A 10 17.55 -6.44 -3.71
CA ILE A 10 17.67 -7.82 -3.25
C ILE A 10 16.36 -8.36 -2.67
N LEU A 11 15.59 -7.54 -1.92
CA LEU A 11 14.30 -7.97 -1.39
C LEU A 11 13.31 -8.30 -2.51
N GLN A 12 13.30 -7.52 -3.60
CA GLN A 12 12.47 -7.82 -4.76
C GLN A 12 12.90 -9.12 -5.42
N SER A 13 14.19 -9.35 -5.62
CA SER A 13 14.71 -10.59 -6.21
C SER A 13 14.40 -11.80 -5.32
N MET A 14 14.60 -11.69 -4.02
CA MET A 14 14.27 -12.72 -3.03
C MET A 14 12.78 -13.08 -3.02
N ALA A 15 11.88 -12.12 -3.24
CA ALA A 15 10.46 -12.40 -3.32
C ALA A 15 10.12 -13.34 -4.50
N PHE A 16 10.75 -13.16 -5.66
CA PHE A 16 10.60 -14.08 -6.80
C PHE A 16 11.28 -15.42 -6.54
N GLU A 17 12.44 -15.44 -5.90
CA GLU A 17 13.15 -16.68 -5.51
C GLU A 17 12.28 -17.52 -4.57
N ILE A 18 11.69 -16.92 -3.52
CA ILE A 18 10.79 -17.61 -2.60
C ILE A 18 9.55 -18.15 -3.32
N LEU A 19 8.94 -17.39 -4.22
CA LEU A 19 7.80 -17.87 -5.00
C LEU A 19 8.22 -19.05 -5.92
N GLY A 20 9.37 -18.94 -6.58
CA GLY A 20 9.90 -19.99 -7.47
C GLY A 20 10.26 -21.27 -6.73
N SER A 21 10.82 -21.18 -5.53
CA SER A 21 11.17 -22.35 -4.72
C SER A 21 9.96 -23.18 -4.29
N ARG A 22 8.77 -22.60 -4.30
CA ARG A 22 7.52 -23.32 -4.00
C ARG A 22 7.06 -24.28 -5.11
N LEU A 23 7.63 -24.17 -6.30
CA LEU A 23 7.32 -25.10 -7.40
C LEU A 23 7.88 -26.50 -7.16
N PHE A 24 8.99 -26.58 -6.43
CA PHE A 24 9.72 -27.83 -6.21
C PHE A 24 10.12 -27.87 -4.72
N ASP A 25 9.42 -28.66 -3.93
CA ASP A 25 9.91 -29.06 -2.62
C ASP A 25 10.83 -30.29 -2.72
N GLU A 26 11.57 -30.59 -1.65
CA GLU A 26 12.48 -31.73 -1.61
C GLU A 26 11.77 -33.08 -1.76
N GLN A 27 10.44 -33.14 -1.53
CA GLN A 27 9.60 -34.32 -1.64
C GLN A 27 8.83 -34.36 -2.97
N GLY A 28 9.00 -33.36 -3.86
CA GLY A 28 8.29 -33.26 -5.13
C GLY A 28 6.79 -32.88 -4.97
N GLN A 29 6.40 -32.35 -3.81
CA GLN A 29 5.05 -31.90 -3.48
C GLN A 29 4.96 -30.37 -3.48
N GLY A 30 5.36 -29.73 -4.57
CA GLY A 30 5.31 -28.30 -4.71
C GLY A 30 3.88 -27.73 -4.75
N THR A 31 3.77 -26.43 -4.58
CA THR A 31 2.52 -25.70 -4.81
C THR A 31 2.14 -25.78 -6.28
N ASP A 32 0.84 -25.85 -6.59
CA ASP A 32 0.34 -25.81 -7.97
C ASP A 32 1.02 -24.68 -8.78
N ALA A 33 1.66 -25.07 -9.89
CA ALA A 33 2.40 -24.17 -10.75
C ALA A 33 1.53 -23.00 -11.27
N ALA A 34 0.24 -23.21 -11.51
CA ALA A 34 -0.67 -22.17 -11.94
C ALA A 34 -0.85 -21.09 -10.85
N ILE A 35 -0.91 -21.51 -9.59
CA ILE A 35 -0.98 -20.57 -8.43
C ILE A 35 0.32 -19.77 -8.33
N VAL A 36 1.47 -20.44 -8.38
CA VAL A 36 2.78 -19.76 -8.28
C VAL A 36 2.98 -18.78 -9.43
N LEU A 37 2.67 -19.17 -10.66
CA LEU A 37 2.75 -18.28 -11.83
C LEU A 37 1.81 -17.08 -11.68
N LYS A 38 0.61 -17.29 -11.14
CA LYS A 38 -0.32 -16.20 -10.87
C LYS A 38 0.20 -15.24 -9.80
N GLN A 39 0.81 -15.74 -8.74
CA GLN A 39 1.44 -14.93 -7.71
C GLN A 39 2.62 -14.13 -8.29
N MET A 40 3.49 -14.75 -9.09
CA MET A 40 4.58 -14.06 -9.78
C MET A 40 4.07 -12.95 -10.72
N GLN A 41 2.99 -13.20 -11.46
CA GLN A 41 2.35 -12.18 -12.30
C GLN A 41 1.85 -11.00 -11.49
N ILE A 42 1.17 -11.26 -10.36
CA ILE A 42 0.65 -10.22 -9.46
C ILE A 42 1.82 -9.39 -8.93
N LEU A 43 2.88 -10.03 -8.43
CA LEU A 43 4.06 -9.35 -7.90
C LEU A 43 4.75 -8.50 -8.97
N ALA A 44 5.02 -9.06 -10.16
CA ALA A 44 5.69 -8.36 -11.25
C ALA A 44 4.91 -7.12 -11.70
N THR A 45 3.58 -7.25 -11.85
CA THR A 45 2.71 -6.14 -12.21
C THR A 45 2.72 -5.04 -11.15
N ALA A 46 2.67 -5.42 -9.87
CA ALA A 46 2.68 -4.46 -8.76
C ALA A 46 4.04 -3.76 -8.62
N SER A 47 5.15 -4.48 -8.81
CA SER A 47 6.50 -3.91 -8.81
C SER A 47 6.66 -2.86 -9.91
N SER A 48 6.20 -3.17 -11.13
CA SER A 48 6.22 -2.21 -12.24
C SER A 48 5.37 -0.96 -11.93
N LYS A 49 4.17 -1.14 -11.36
CA LYS A 49 3.31 -0.03 -10.93
C LYS A 49 3.98 0.82 -9.85
N MET A 50 4.64 0.20 -8.88
CA MET A 50 5.35 0.91 -7.82
C MET A 50 6.45 1.80 -8.40
N VAL A 51 7.25 1.30 -9.34
CA VAL A 51 8.29 2.10 -10.03
C VAL A 51 7.67 3.24 -10.83
N CYS A 52 6.59 2.97 -11.59
CA CYS A 52 5.86 4.03 -12.30
C CYS A 52 5.31 5.09 -11.33
N GLY A 53 4.74 4.67 -10.20
CA GLY A 53 4.25 5.57 -9.15
C GLY A 53 5.37 6.43 -8.56
N GLN A 54 6.57 5.86 -8.37
CA GLN A 54 7.74 6.62 -7.93
C GLN A 54 8.19 7.66 -8.98
N VAL A 55 8.14 7.32 -10.26
CA VAL A 55 8.44 8.28 -11.35
C VAL A 55 7.42 9.43 -11.35
N LEU A 56 6.13 9.11 -11.21
CA LEU A 56 5.07 10.13 -11.13
C LEU A 56 5.25 11.06 -9.91
N ASP A 57 5.61 10.50 -8.75
CA ASP A 57 5.89 11.25 -7.53
C ASP A 57 7.04 12.26 -7.74
N LEU A 58 8.15 11.81 -8.34
CA LEU A 58 9.28 12.69 -8.70
C LEU A 58 8.90 13.78 -9.71
N GLN A 59 8.06 13.45 -10.70
CA GLN A 59 7.57 14.41 -11.69
C GLN A 59 6.60 15.45 -11.11
N ALA A 60 5.95 15.12 -10.01
CA ALA A 60 5.03 15.99 -9.28
C ALA A 60 5.73 16.95 -8.30
N GLU A 61 7.02 16.71 -7.98
CA GLU A 61 7.78 17.59 -7.10
C GLU A 61 7.79 19.03 -7.63
N GLY A 62 7.50 19.99 -6.75
CA GLY A 62 7.42 21.41 -7.11
C GLY A 62 6.24 21.82 -7.98
N LYS A 63 5.28 20.92 -8.22
CA LYS A 63 4.04 21.19 -8.96
C LYS A 63 2.83 21.06 -8.04
N GLN A 64 1.77 21.79 -8.37
CA GLN A 64 0.47 21.53 -7.79
C GLN A 64 -0.22 20.43 -8.59
N VAL A 65 -0.54 19.32 -7.94
CA VAL A 65 -1.35 18.24 -8.49
C VAL A 65 -2.75 18.28 -7.89
N ASP A 66 -3.74 17.80 -8.61
CA ASP A 66 -5.09 17.65 -8.07
C ASP A 66 -5.22 16.36 -7.23
N GLN A 67 -6.39 16.17 -6.61
CA GLN A 67 -6.64 14.99 -5.78
C GLN A 67 -6.55 13.69 -6.59
N ALA A 68 -7.04 13.66 -7.83
CA ALA A 68 -7.05 12.45 -8.65
C ALA A 68 -5.62 12.05 -9.06
N GLU A 69 -4.78 13.04 -9.37
CA GLU A 69 -3.36 12.84 -9.66
C GLU A 69 -2.61 12.33 -8.43
N LEU A 70 -2.84 12.94 -7.26
CA LEU A 70 -2.23 12.50 -6.00
C LEU A 70 -2.65 11.07 -5.65
N GLU A 71 -3.94 10.74 -5.76
CA GLU A 71 -4.42 9.38 -5.56
C GLU A 71 -3.78 8.37 -6.52
N ASN A 72 -3.62 8.74 -7.80
CA ASN A 72 -2.97 7.89 -8.79
C ASN A 72 -1.51 7.62 -8.43
N ILE A 73 -0.77 8.63 -7.96
CA ILE A 73 0.61 8.47 -7.46
C ILE A 73 0.62 7.46 -6.31
N HIS A 74 -0.20 7.67 -5.28
CA HIS A 74 -0.20 6.83 -4.09
C HIS A 74 -0.70 5.41 -4.34
N ARG A 75 -1.72 5.23 -5.17
CA ARG A 75 -2.22 3.91 -5.58
C ARG A 75 -1.16 3.08 -6.29
N ASN A 76 -0.32 3.72 -7.10
CA ASN A 76 0.77 3.04 -7.79
C ASN A 76 2.00 2.86 -6.88
N LYS A 77 2.51 3.95 -6.30
CA LYS A 77 3.76 3.94 -5.51
C LYS A 77 3.68 3.04 -4.27
N THR A 78 2.59 3.09 -3.53
CA THR A 78 2.41 2.40 -2.25
C THR A 78 1.33 1.31 -2.33
N GLY A 79 0.15 1.67 -2.84
CA GLY A 79 -1.02 0.80 -2.85
C GLY A 79 -0.85 -0.48 -3.67
N ALA A 80 -0.07 -0.44 -4.75
CA ALA A 80 0.09 -1.57 -5.66
C ALA A 80 0.72 -2.80 -4.96
N LEU A 81 1.78 -2.61 -4.17
CA LEU A 81 2.43 -3.71 -3.44
C LEU A 81 1.61 -4.19 -2.24
N ILE A 82 0.92 -3.30 -1.53
CA ILE A 82 -0.01 -3.68 -0.46
C ILE A 82 -1.12 -4.57 -1.03
N GLN A 83 -1.74 -4.14 -2.12
CA GLN A 83 -2.77 -4.92 -2.81
C GLN A 83 -2.22 -6.26 -3.32
N ALA A 84 -1.00 -6.28 -3.87
CA ALA A 84 -0.37 -7.50 -4.37
C ALA A 84 -0.17 -8.51 -3.26
N ALA A 85 0.30 -8.12 -2.08
CA ALA A 85 0.48 -9.00 -0.94
C ALA A 85 -0.84 -9.70 -0.55
N ILE A 86 -1.94 -8.95 -0.48
CA ILE A 86 -3.28 -9.47 -0.19
C ILE A 86 -3.73 -10.42 -1.29
N MET A 87 -3.56 -10.04 -2.56
CA MET A 87 -4.02 -10.82 -3.70
C MET A 87 -3.20 -12.10 -3.93
N MET A 88 -1.91 -12.09 -3.61
CA MET A 88 -1.09 -13.32 -3.65
C MET A 88 -1.55 -14.33 -2.59
N GLY A 89 -1.95 -13.89 -1.40
CA GLY A 89 -2.59 -14.74 -0.41
C GLY A 89 -3.96 -15.25 -0.89
N ALA A 90 -4.78 -14.36 -1.44
CA ALA A 90 -6.12 -14.68 -1.91
C ALA A 90 -6.14 -15.78 -2.98
N VAL A 91 -5.28 -15.70 -3.99
CA VAL A 91 -5.26 -16.69 -5.09
C VAL A 91 -4.74 -18.06 -4.67
N THR A 92 -4.19 -18.19 -3.47
CA THR A 92 -3.80 -19.48 -2.88
C THR A 92 -5.00 -20.26 -2.37
N ILE A 93 -6.07 -19.55 -1.97
CA ILE A 93 -7.22 -20.13 -1.27
C ILE A 93 -8.48 -20.09 -2.14
N PHE A 94 -8.69 -19.01 -2.88
CA PHE A 94 -9.93 -18.75 -3.60
C PHE A 94 -9.76 -18.97 -5.10
N ALA A 95 -10.71 -19.67 -5.73
CA ALA A 95 -10.79 -19.74 -7.18
C ALA A 95 -11.09 -18.36 -7.78
N GLY A 96 -10.67 -18.13 -9.03
CA GLY A 96 -10.77 -16.82 -9.68
C GLY A 96 -12.19 -16.24 -9.85
N THR A 97 -13.23 -17.08 -9.70
CA THR A 97 -14.66 -16.71 -9.76
C THR A 97 -15.29 -16.48 -8.38
N ASP A 98 -14.52 -16.65 -7.31
CA ASP A 98 -15.03 -16.47 -5.95
C ASP A 98 -15.28 -14.99 -5.67
N GLN A 99 -16.43 -14.70 -5.02
CA GLN A 99 -16.80 -13.35 -4.58
C GLN A 99 -15.82 -12.77 -3.54
N ALA A 100 -15.03 -13.62 -2.88
CA ALA A 100 -13.96 -13.21 -1.98
C ALA A 100 -12.90 -12.35 -2.68
N ILE A 101 -12.55 -12.65 -3.94
CA ILE A 101 -11.52 -11.94 -4.70
C ILE A 101 -11.83 -10.45 -4.88
N PRO A 102 -13.03 -10.03 -5.35
CA PRO A 102 -13.39 -8.61 -5.41
C PRO A 102 -13.35 -7.92 -4.04
N LYS A 103 -13.81 -8.59 -2.96
CA LYS A 103 -13.80 -8.03 -1.60
C LYS A 103 -12.39 -7.80 -1.07
N LEU A 104 -11.48 -8.77 -1.24
CA LEU A 104 -10.08 -8.60 -0.86
C LEU A 104 -9.36 -7.53 -1.70
N ARG A 105 -9.74 -7.40 -2.97
CA ARG A 105 -9.25 -6.33 -3.84
C ARG A 105 -9.70 -4.96 -3.34
N GLN A 106 -10.98 -4.80 -3.00
CA GLN A 106 -11.54 -3.57 -2.43
C GLN A 106 -10.83 -3.21 -1.12
N PHE A 107 -10.68 -4.18 -0.21
CA PHE A 107 -9.93 -4.01 1.03
C PHE A 107 -8.51 -3.47 0.76
N GLY A 108 -7.75 -4.14 -0.11
CA GLY A 108 -6.38 -3.75 -0.43
C GLY A 108 -6.26 -2.35 -1.04
N GLN A 109 -7.22 -1.96 -1.88
CA GLN A 109 -7.27 -0.62 -2.46
C GLN A 109 -7.55 0.45 -1.42
N SER A 110 -8.53 0.23 -0.55
CA SER A 110 -8.94 1.18 0.47
C SER A 110 -7.88 1.35 1.54
N ILE A 111 -7.32 0.24 2.07
CA ILE A 111 -6.31 0.30 3.12
C ILE A 111 -4.98 0.89 2.62
N GLY A 112 -4.59 0.58 1.37
CA GLY A 112 -3.38 1.13 0.78
C GLY A 112 -3.44 2.65 0.58
N LEU A 113 -4.60 3.18 0.20
CA LEU A 113 -4.80 4.62 0.07
C LEU A 113 -4.95 5.29 1.45
N ALA A 114 -5.72 4.68 2.37
CA ALA A 114 -5.88 5.15 3.74
C ALA A 114 -4.53 5.31 4.46
N PHE A 115 -3.63 4.34 4.27
CA PHE A 115 -2.28 4.38 4.82
C PHE A 115 -1.54 5.66 4.39
N GLN A 116 -1.62 6.03 3.12
CA GLN A 116 -0.93 7.19 2.59
C GLN A 116 -1.59 8.52 3.04
N VAL A 117 -2.93 8.57 3.07
CA VAL A 117 -3.64 9.73 3.61
C VAL A 117 -3.28 9.95 5.08
N GLN A 118 -3.17 8.87 5.86
CA GLN A 118 -2.78 8.91 7.25
C GLN A 118 -1.33 9.37 7.43
N ASP A 119 -0.39 8.89 6.60
CA ASP A 119 1.00 9.36 6.62
C ASP A 119 1.07 10.88 6.36
N ASP A 120 0.37 11.40 5.36
CA ASP A 120 0.33 12.83 5.06
C ASP A 120 -0.25 13.66 6.23
N ILE A 121 -1.25 13.12 6.94
CA ILE A 121 -1.83 13.75 8.14
C ILE A 121 -0.80 13.77 9.28
N LEU A 122 -0.12 12.66 9.52
CA LEU A 122 0.88 12.52 10.58
C LEU A 122 2.07 13.46 10.35
N ASP A 123 2.57 13.57 9.12
CA ASP A 123 3.69 14.45 8.77
C ASP A 123 3.39 15.91 9.12
N ILE A 124 2.16 16.38 8.92
CA ILE A 124 1.76 17.76 9.26
C ILE A 124 1.53 17.93 10.76
N THR A 125 0.89 16.97 11.42
CA THR A 125 0.60 17.06 12.86
C THR A 125 1.87 16.93 13.70
N ALA A 126 2.79 16.02 13.36
CA ALA A 126 4.07 15.86 14.03
C ALA A 126 4.98 17.08 13.83
N SER A 127 5.00 17.67 12.63
CA SER A 127 5.77 18.91 12.38
C SER A 127 5.27 20.09 13.19
N THR A 128 3.96 20.19 13.40
CA THR A 128 3.34 21.28 14.21
C THR A 128 3.71 21.15 15.69
N GLU A 129 3.83 19.95 16.25
CA GLU A 129 4.29 19.72 17.62
C GLU A 129 5.79 20.01 17.79
N THR A 130 6.58 19.75 16.76
CA THR A 130 8.05 19.95 16.78
C THR A 130 8.43 21.40 16.47
N LEU A 131 7.72 22.10 15.57
CA LEU A 131 7.95 23.50 15.18
C LEU A 131 7.60 24.52 16.29
N GLY A 132 6.92 24.11 17.36
CA GLY A 132 6.82 24.91 18.58
C GLY A 132 8.18 25.24 19.21
N LYS A 133 9.28 24.70 18.72
CA LYS A 133 10.63 24.85 19.27
C LYS A 133 11.73 25.35 18.31
N THR A 134 11.52 25.40 16.98
CA THR A 134 12.59 25.88 16.09
C THR A 134 12.04 26.40 14.75
N ALA A 135 11.74 27.68 14.66
CA ALA A 135 11.55 28.34 13.37
C ALA A 135 12.93 28.62 12.76
N GLY A 136 13.30 27.91 11.70
CA GLY A 136 14.51 28.21 10.95
C GLY A 136 14.94 27.12 9.97
N LYS A 137 14.62 27.32 8.71
CA LYS A 137 15.30 26.76 7.53
C LYS A 137 15.26 25.25 7.33
N ASP A 138 14.20 24.78 6.67
CA ASP A 138 14.37 23.84 5.57
C ASP A 138 13.44 24.28 4.44
N GLU A 139 13.97 24.43 3.24
CA GLU A 139 13.19 24.55 2.01
C GLU A 139 12.43 23.24 1.86
N GLN A 140 11.21 23.20 2.41
CA GLN A 140 10.28 22.13 2.19
C GLN A 140 10.04 22.11 0.66
N VAL A 141 10.56 21.10 0.00
CA VAL A 141 10.08 20.69 -1.32
C VAL A 141 8.56 20.71 -1.22
N GLN A 142 7.90 21.58 -2.00
CA GLN A 142 6.44 21.72 -1.97
C GLN A 142 5.84 20.43 -2.50
N LYS A 143 5.67 19.46 -1.61
CA LYS A 143 5.04 18.19 -1.91
C LYS A 143 3.53 18.36 -1.72
N SER A 144 2.76 18.01 -2.72
CA SER A 144 1.31 17.96 -2.59
C SER A 144 0.93 16.85 -1.61
N THR A 145 0.10 17.20 -0.61
CA THR A 145 -0.43 16.28 0.39
C THR A 145 -1.94 16.44 0.51
N TYR A 146 -2.64 15.43 1.01
CA TYR A 146 -4.11 15.53 1.19
C TYR A 146 -4.50 16.71 2.09
N PRO A 147 -3.86 16.96 3.25
CA PRO A 147 -4.18 18.14 4.03
C PRO A 147 -3.90 19.48 3.32
N ALA A 148 -2.88 19.54 2.45
CA ALA A 148 -2.61 20.74 1.65
C ALA A 148 -3.70 20.99 0.58
N LEU A 149 -4.23 19.90 -0.01
CA LEU A 149 -5.24 19.99 -1.06
C LEU A 149 -6.65 20.30 -0.52
N MET A 150 -7.04 19.68 0.58
CA MET A 150 -8.44 19.75 1.04
C MET A 150 -8.61 20.25 2.48
N GLY A 151 -7.53 20.53 3.20
CA GLY A 151 -7.52 20.88 4.62
C GLY A 151 -7.48 19.63 5.52
N LEU A 152 -6.93 19.80 6.72
CA LEU A 152 -6.70 18.70 7.67
C LEU A 152 -7.99 17.96 8.03
N GLU A 153 -9.07 18.68 8.35
CA GLU A 153 -10.35 18.10 8.75
C GLU A 153 -10.94 17.20 7.67
N LYS A 154 -10.92 17.65 6.40
CA LYS A 154 -11.42 16.86 5.27
C LYS A 154 -10.51 15.67 4.97
N ALA A 155 -9.19 15.81 5.12
CA ALA A 155 -8.25 14.71 4.94
C ALA A 155 -8.49 13.61 6.00
N GLN A 156 -8.75 13.99 7.27
CA GLN A 156 -9.13 13.05 8.33
C GLN A 156 -10.44 12.34 8.04
N ALA A 157 -11.48 13.07 7.60
CA ALA A 157 -12.76 12.48 7.21
C ALA A 157 -12.59 11.53 6.00
N TYR A 158 -11.73 11.87 5.05
CA TYR A 158 -11.44 11.02 3.90
C TYR A 158 -10.69 9.73 4.32
N ALA A 159 -9.69 9.83 5.20
CA ALA A 159 -9.03 8.67 5.79
C ALA A 159 -10.07 7.74 6.46
N GLN A 160 -10.97 8.29 7.28
CA GLN A 160 -12.03 7.50 7.93
C GLN A 160 -12.93 6.81 6.91
N THR A 161 -13.34 7.50 5.85
CA THR A 161 -14.16 6.89 4.77
C THR A 161 -13.45 5.69 4.13
N LEU A 162 -12.16 5.81 3.86
CA LEU A 162 -11.36 4.71 3.30
C LEU A 162 -11.26 3.52 4.26
N HIS A 163 -11.16 3.79 5.56
CA HIS A 163 -11.17 2.74 6.59
C HIS A 163 -12.51 2.01 6.63
N ASP A 164 -13.60 2.76 6.67
CA ASP A 164 -14.95 2.18 6.70
C ASP A 164 -15.18 1.27 5.48
N GLN A 165 -14.75 1.70 4.29
CA GLN A 165 -14.78 0.89 3.07
C GLN A 165 -13.92 -0.38 3.18
N ALA A 166 -12.74 -0.31 3.81
CA ALA A 166 -11.89 -1.46 4.03
C ALA A 166 -12.55 -2.47 4.98
N PHE A 167 -13.10 -2.01 6.10
CA PHE A 167 -13.77 -2.89 7.05
C PHE A 167 -15.08 -3.47 6.50
N GLU A 168 -15.84 -2.69 5.74
CA GLU A 168 -17.03 -3.19 5.04
C GLU A 168 -16.68 -4.35 4.10
N ALA A 169 -15.59 -4.22 3.34
CA ALA A 169 -15.14 -5.30 2.46
C ALA A 169 -14.75 -6.56 3.24
N LEU A 170 -14.11 -6.42 4.41
CA LEU A 170 -13.77 -7.53 5.29
C LEU A 170 -14.98 -8.17 5.97
N GLY A 171 -16.08 -7.44 6.14
CA GLY A 171 -17.31 -7.95 6.71
C GLY A 171 -17.87 -9.19 5.99
N TYR A 172 -17.56 -9.35 4.70
CA TYR A 172 -17.90 -10.56 3.93
C TYR A 172 -17.32 -11.84 4.53
N PHE A 173 -16.17 -11.76 5.20
CA PHE A 173 -15.44 -12.93 5.72
C PHE A 173 -15.77 -13.26 7.18
N GLY A 174 -16.50 -12.40 7.89
CA GLY A 174 -16.79 -12.59 9.32
C GLY A 174 -15.50 -12.81 10.14
N ASP A 175 -15.54 -13.82 11.00
CA ASP A 175 -14.38 -14.17 11.87
C ASP A 175 -13.13 -14.59 11.10
N GLY A 176 -13.26 -15.02 9.85
CA GLY A 176 -12.13 -15.39 8.98
C GLY A 176 -11.24 -14.20 8.60
N ALA A 177 -11.72 -12.95 8.77
CA ALA A 177 -10.95 -11.75 8.49
C ALA A 177 -10.20 -11.19 9.72
N ARG A 178 -10.27 -11.83 10.89
CA ARG A 178 -9.76 -11.29 12.16
C ARG A 178 -8.33 -10.76 12.06
N GLU A 179 -7.43 -11.48 11.41
CA GLU A 179 -6.03 -11.08 11.26
C GLU A 179 -5.87 -9.85 10.35
N LEU A 180 -6.64 -9.78 9.25
CA LEU A 180 -6.63 -8.60 8.36
C LEU A 180 -7.24 -7.38 9.05
N VAL A 181 -8.27 -7.56 9.87
CA VAL A 181 -8.86 -6.51 10.72
C VAL A 181 -7.81 -5.99 11.70
N ALA A 182 -7.07 -6.88 12.38
CA ALA A 182 -6.03 -6.50 13.32
C ALA A 182 -4.90 -5.71 12.65
N ILE A 183 -4.45 -6.14 11.47
CA ILE A 183 -3.45 -5.41 10.67
C ILE A 183 -3.98 -4.03 10.26
N ALA A 184 -5.21 -3.94 9.77
CA ALA A 184 -5.81 -2.67 9.39
C ALA A 184 -5.89 -1.72 10.60
N GLN A 185 -6.36 -2.19 11.74
CA GLN A 185 -6.41 -1.41 12.98
C GLN A 185 -5.03 -0.93 13.42
N PHE A 186 -4.01 -1.79 13.32
CA PHE A 186 -2.63 -1.42 13.64
C PHE A 186 -2.10 -0.31 12.74
N LEU A 187 -2.36 -0.39 11.42
CA LEU A 187 -1.97 0.65 10.46
C LEU A 187 -2.63 1.99 10.75
N LEU A 188 -3.86 1.99 11.29
CA LEU A 188 -4.62 3.16 11.68
C LEU A 188 -4.17 3.80 12.99
N ALA A 189 -3.79 2.93 13.95
CA ALA A 189 -3.41 3.38 15.29
C ALA A 189 -1.97 3.93 15.34
N ARG A 190 -1.23 3.91 14.22
CA ARG A 190 0.13 4.46 14.16
C ARG A 190 0.12 5.92 14.58
N LYS A 191 0.88 6.19 15.63
CA LYS A 191 1.34 7.52 16.01
C LYS A 191 2.80 7.57 15.58
N SER A 192 3.12 8.35 14.55
CA SER A 192 4.49 8.62 14.01
C SER A 192 5.57 7.61 14.43
#